data_8baaf0947b55d067c01c34a5f7654879
#
_entry.id   8baaf0947b55d067c01c34a5f7654879
#
_cell.length_a   1.000
_cell.length_b   1.000
_cell.length_c   1.000
_cell.angle_alpha   90.00
_cell.angle_beta   90.00
_cell.angle_gamma   90.00
#
_symmetry.space_group_name_H-M   'P 1'
#
loop_
_entity.id
_entity.type
_entity.pdbx_description
1 polymer ?
#
loop_
_entity_poly.entity_id
_entity_poly.type
_entity_poly.pdbx_seq_one_letter_code
_entity_poly.pdbx_strand_id
1 'polypeptide(L)'
;MKSSTILVVDDELFFRRLYTSLLSENGYQVESASSGKEAVARLVEGDIDIVLADLVMPEMDGMQILDHCRKLSNPPDVVLITGHASVESAIQALKSGARDYLVKPFDPAELLHVVRTCLEQRHLLDENTVLKEQIQLYQRGQHLAAQLDLDQLFEESLAAILKETGGGRGLACLISKGEISQLASTKDLQETEAMALMAALQPLLSDGDELRFLSQKEIPKDPQLPRELQTVGIFPMRSPYGLHGAMVFCNPAGEDFGADLSRKNLMFLLEQTALGFENACRFKSARDLIFIDDLTGLHNYRYLQMILDQEILRSERYGLEFSLVFIDLDFFKEINDTRGHLAGSQALKEVAMLLRESVRESDILFRYGGDEFTGFLVETGADGAAVVAERIRRSIQDHDFFADSGNPAKITATVGYATYPTDAGTHKEIIHLADKAMYAGKKSRNVVRGAWQLAEMQDKPTDHN
;
A
#
# COMPACT_ATOMS: atom_id res chain seq x y z
N MET A 1 -24.05 -15.30 -29.50
CA MET A 1 -23.50 -16.50 -28.83
C MET A 1 -22.56 -17.15 -29.79
N LYS A 2 -21.32 -17.46 -29.43
CA LYS A 2 -20.41 -18.24 -30.27
C LYS A 2 -21.04 -19.64 -30.39
N SER A 3 -21.17 -20.18 -31.60
CA SER A 3 -21.70 -21.51 -31.80
C SER A 3 -20.70 -22.53 -31.24
N SER A 4 -21.14 -23.39 -30.32
CA SER A 4 -20.26 -24.40 -29.72
C SER A 4 -19.84 -25.44 -30.75
N THR A 5 -18.56 -25.82 -30.74
CA THR A 5 -17.97 -26.76 -31.69
C THR A 5 -17.82 -28.15 -31.06
N ILE A 6 -18.39 -29.15 -31.72
CA ILE A 6 -18.39 -30.54 -31.28
C ILE A 6 -17.58 -31.38 -32.26
N LEU A 7 -16.63 -32.14 -31.76
CA LEU A 7 -15.87 -33.11 -32.56
C LEU A 7 -16.44 -34.51 -32.37
N VAL A 8 -16.96 -35.11 -33.44
CA VAL A 8 -17.47 -36.49 -33.47
C VAL A 8 -16.37 -37.43 -33.98
N VAL A 9 -15.98 -38.39 -33.15
CA VAL A 9 -14.92 -39.36 -33.49
C VAL A 9 -15.48 -40.78 -33.45
N ASP A 10 -15.58 -41.41 -34.62
CA ASP A 10 -16.09 -42.75 -34.75
C ASP A 10 -15.51 -43.37 -36.04
N ASP A 11 -15.00 -44.58 -36.02
CA ASP A 11 -14.44 -45.24 -37.19
C ASP A 11 -15.51 -45.70 -38.17
N GLU A 12 -16.74 -45.92 -37.69
CA GLU A 12 -17.88 -46.28 -38.52
C GLU A 12 -18.51 -45.03 -39.17
N LEU A 13 -18.46 -44.95 -40.49
CA LEU A 13 -19.01 -43.84 -41.28
C LEU A 13 -20.49 -43.57 -41.00
N PHE A 14 -21.26 -44.66 -40.72
CA PHE A 14 -22.69 -44.53 -40.42
C PHE A 14 -22.96 -43.71 -39.17
N PHE A 15 -22.36 -44.07 -38.06
CA PHE A 15 -22.55 -43.37 -36.79
C PHE A 15 -21.98 -41.95 -36.84
N ARG A 16 -20.81 -41.79 -37.44
CA ARG A 16 -20.19 -40.48 -37.65
C ARG A 16 -21.11 -39.50 -38.39
N ARG A 17 -21.74 -39.97 -39.49
CA ARG A 17 -22.71 -39.14 -40.24
C ARG A 17 -23.99 -38.88 -39.45
N LEU A 18 -24.52 -39.90 -38.77
CA LEU A 18 -25.75 -39.80 -37.99
C LEU A 18 -25.61 -38.73 -36.89
N TYR A 19 -24.57 -38.79 -36.11
CA TYR A 19 -24.33 -37.82 -35.02
C TYR A 19 -24.03 -36.43 -35.57
N THR A 20 -23.24 -36.31 -36.62
CA THR A 20 -22.99 -35.02 -37.27
C THR A 20 -24.27 -34.39 -37.79
N SER A 21 -25.15 -35.14 -38.49
CA SER A 21 -26.42 -34.60 -38.97
C SER A 21 -27.32 -34.14 -37.82
N LEU A 22 -27.51 -35.02 -36.82
CA LEU A 22 -28.36 -34.74 -35.66
C LEU A 22 -27.94 -33.48 -34.90
N LEU A 23 -26.65 -33.32 -34.64
CA LEU A 23 -26.14 -32.18 -33.91
C LEU A 23 -26.16 -30.89 -34.75
N SER A 24 -25.84 -30.96 -36.04
CA SER A 24 -25.90 -29.83 -36.97
C SER A 24 -27.32 -29.30 -37.14
N GLU A 25 -28.32 -30.20 -37.25
CA GLU A 25 -29.74 -29.84 -37.34
C GLU A 25 -30.23 -29.13 -36.05
N ASN A 26 -29.57 -29.35 -34.92
CA ASN A 26 -29.85 -28.72 -33.64
C ASN A 26 -28.98 -27.45 -33.35
N GLY A 27 -28.26 -26.95 -34.36
CA GLY A 27 -27.58 -25.64 -34.31
C GLY A 27 -26.15 -25.65 -33.77
N TYR A 28 -25.55 -26.83 -33.62
CA TYR A 28 -24.15 -26.97 -33.23
C TYR A 28 -23.21 -26.92 -34.44
N GLN A 29 -22.01 -26.40 -34.30
CA GLN A 29 -20.94 -26.59 -35.23
C GLN A 29 -20.34 -27.99 -35.01
N VAL A 30 -20.31 -28.82 -36.07
CA VAL A 30 -19.86 -30.20 -35.92
C VAL A 30 -18.75 -30.50 -36.91
N GLU A 31 -17.67 -31.01 -36.35
CA GLU A 31 -16.57 -31.57 -37.10
C GLU A 31 -16.49 -33.05 -36.84
N SER A 32 -15.87 -33.81 -37.74
CA SER A 32 -15.79 -35.25 -37.59
C SER A 32 -14.40 -35.77 -37.92
N ALA A 33 -13.97 -36.77 -37.16
CA ALA A 33 -12.74 -37.50 -37.37
C ALA A 33 -13.03 -39.01 -37.49
N SER A 34 -12.33 -39.67 -38.39
CA SER A 34 -12.51 -41.12 -38.67
C SER A 34 -11.59 -41.99 -37.81
N SER A 35 -10.71 -41.40 -37.02
CA SER A 35 -9.77 -42.13 -36.17
C SER A 35 -9.31 -41.25 -35.01
N GLY A 36 -8.78 -41.87 -33.94
CA GLY A 36 -8.22 -41.17 -32.82
C GLY A 36 -7.02 -40.26 -33.18
N LYS A 37 -6.21 -40.69 -34.18
CA LYS A 37 -5.08 -39.88 -34.66
C LYS A 37 -5.53 -38.57 -35.33
N GLU A 38 -6.58 -38.67 -36.17
CA GLU A 38 -7.18 -37.48 -36.81
C GLU A 38 -7.81 -36.54 -35.77
N ALA A 39 -8.49 -37.12 -34.78
CA ALA A 39 -9.05 -36.34 -33.67
C ALA A 39 -7.98 -35.59 -32.89
N VAL A 40 -6.88 -36.25 -32.53
CA VAL A 40 -5.77 -35.60 -31.81
C VAL A 40 -5.14 -34.50 -32.65
N ALA A 41 -4.93 -34.70 -33.95
CA ALA A 41 -4.40 -33.66 -34.83
C ALA A 41 -5.32 -32.40 -34.83
N ARG A 42 -6.64 -32.60 -34.91
CA ARG A 42 -7.63 -31.50 -34.88
C ARG A 42 -7.69 -30.79 -33.54
N LEU A 43 -7.56 -31.50 -32.42
CA LEU A 43 -7.57 -30.96 -31.09
C LEU A 43 -6.42 -30.00 -30.81
N VAL A 44 -5.28 -30.14 -31.46
CA VAL A 44 -4.11 -29.22 -31.36
C VAL A 44 -4.44 -27.86 -31.94
N GLU A 45 -5.33 -27.74 -32.90
CA GLU A 45 -5.76 -26.46 -33.49
C GLU A 45 -6.65 -25.64 -32.55
N GLY A 46 -7.19 -26.28 -31.50
CA GLY A 46 -8.07 -25.62 -30.50
C GLY A 46 -9.53 -25.51 -30.96
N ASP A 47 -10.31 -24.71 -30.23
CA ASP A 47 -11.72 -24.36 -30.52
C ASP A 47 -12.74 -25.53 -30.49
N ILE A 48 -12.44 -26.66 -29.89
CA ILE A 48 -13.38 -27.75 -29.62
C ILE A 48 -13.91 -27.65 -28.19
N ASP A 49 -15.24 -27.64 -28.04
CA ASP A 49 -15.90 -27.58 -26.71
C ASP A 49 -16.22 -28.99 -26.19
N ILE A 50 -16.68 -29.89 -27.06
CA ILE A 50 -17.02 -31.29 -26.72
C ILE A 50 -16.40 -32.24 -27.73
N VAL A 51 -15.91 -33.37 -27.22
CA VAL A 51 -15.53 -34.54 -28.05
C VAL A 51 -16.50 -35.67 -27.76
N LEU A 52 -17.17 -36.17 -28.80
CA LEU A 52 -17.96 -37.38 -28.75
C LEU A 52 -17.12 -38.49 -29.39
N ALA A 53 -16.59 -39.39 -28.60
CA ALA A 53 -15.66 -40.42 -29.09
C ALA A 53 -16.22 -41.83 -28.89
N ASP A 54 -16.17 -42.67 -29.95
CA ASP A 54 -16.38 -44.09 -29.75
C ASP A 54 -15.26 -44.64 -28.84
N LEU A 55 -15.66 -45.46 -27.87
CA LEU A 55 -14.74 -46.11 -26.96
C LEU A 55 -13.84 -47.12 -27.66
N VAL A 56 -14.38 -47.85 -28.65
CA VAL A 56 -13.68 -48.94 -29.31
C VAL A 56 -13.38 -48.56 -30.77
N MET A 57 -12.16 -48.15 -31.02
CA MET A 57 -11.68 -47.81 -32.36
C MET A 57 -10.30 -48.45 -32.63
N PRO A 58 -9.96 -48.74 -33.92
CA PRO A 58 -8.63 -49.21 -34.29
C PRO A 58 -7.53 -48.21 -33.93
N GLU A 59 -6.36 -48.69 -33.58
CA GLU A 59 -5.12 -47.95 -33.30
C GLU A 59 -5.16 -47.05 -32.06
N MET A 60 -6.16 -46.19 -31.91
CA MET A 60 -6.32 -45.27 -30.78
C MET A 60 -7.78 -45.25 -30.35
N ASP A 61 -8.06 -45.69 -29.14
CA ASP A 61 -9.40 -45.79 -28.54
C ASP A 61 -9.86 -44.49 -27.89
N GLY A 62 -11.14 -44.42 -27.51
CA GLY A 62 -11.72 -43.23 -26.86
C GLY A 62 -11.09 -42.87 -25.53
N MET A 63 -10.55 -43.83 -24.78
CA MET A 63 -9.84 -43.55 -23.52
C MET A 63 -8.50 -42.84 -23.76
N GLN A 64 -7.79 -43.22 -24.83
CA GLN A 64 -6.54 -42.56 -25.21
C GLN A 64 -6.78 -41.12 -25.71
N ILE A 65 -7.92 -40.86 -26.38
CA ILE A 65 -8.34 -39.51 -26.75
C ILE A 65 -8.63 -38.69 -25.49
N LEU A 66 -9.35 -39.25 -24.52
CA LEU A 66 -9.63 -38.61 -23.24
C LEU A 66 -8.34 -38.23 -22.52
N ASP A 67 -7.37 -39.15 -22.45
CA ASP A 67 -6.06 -38.86 -21.83
C ASP A 67 -5.29 -37.76 -22.56
N HIS A 68 -5.47 -37.62 -23.85
CA HIS A 68 -4.86 -36.55 -24.64
C HIS A 68 -5.55 -35.19 -24.35
N CYS A 69 -6.88 -35.16 -24.36
CA CYS A 69 -7.67 -33.97 -24.07
C CYS A 69 -7.31 -33.36 -22.72
N ARG A 70 -7.13 -34.19 -21.70
CA ARG A 70 -6.77 -33.73 -20.31
C ARG A 70 -5.42 -33.02 -20.21
N LYS A 71 -4.53 -33.19 -21.17
CA LYS A 71 -3.20 -32.54 -21.19
C LYS A 71 -3.21 -31.20 -21.90
N LEU A 72 -4.32 -30.83 -22.51
CA LEU A 72 -4.46 -29.52 -23.16
C LEU A 72 -4.64 -28.41 -22.14
N SER A 73 -4.24 -27.21 -22.46
CA SER A 73 -4.39 -26.01 -21.61
C SER A 73 -5.86 -25.63 -21.38
N ASN A 74 -6.71 -25.88 -22.37
CA ASN A 74 -8.17 -25.75 -22.30
C ASN A 74 -8.83 -27.07 -22.77
N PRO A 75 -8.99 -28.05 -21.88
CA PRO A 75 -9.47 -29.34 -22.24
C PRO A 75 -10.96 -29.32 -22.66
N PRO A 76 -11.35 -29.91 -23.79
CA PRO A 76 -12.76 -30.14 -24.14
C PRO A 76 -13.40 -31.15 -23.19
N ASP A 77 -14.72 -31.07 -23.00
CA ASP A 77 -15.47 -32.14 -22.34
C ASP A 77 -15.51 -33.36 -23.25
N VAL A 78 -15.25 -34.55 -22.70
CA VAL A 78 -15.24 -35.80 -23.48
C VAL A 78 -16.42 -36.68 -23.05
N VAL A 79 -17.27 -37.04 -24.01
CA VAL A 79 -18.36 -37.99 -23.85
C VAL A 79 -17.98 -39.25 -24.62
N LEU A 80 -17.93 -40.39 -23.94
CA LEU A 80 -17.61 -41.67 -24.56
C LEU A 80 -18.86 -42.40 -25.00
N ILE A 81 -18.82 -42.98 -26.19
CA ILE A 81 -19.92 -43.72 -26.79
C ILE A 81 -19.46 -45.17 -27.04
N THR A 82 -20.27 -46.17 -26.77
CA THR A 82 -19.88 -47.57 -27.00
C THR A 82 -21.04 -48.47 -27.30
N GLY A 83 -20.80 -49.47 -28.13
CA GLY A 83 -21.74 -50.57 -28.40
C GLY A 83 -21.69 -51.71 -27.38
N HIS A 84 -20.68 -51.77 -26.53
CA HIS A 84 -20.49 -52.84 -25.53
C HIS A 84 -20.32 -52.22 -24.16
N ALA A 85 -21.42 -52.07 -23.42
CA ALA A 85 -21.40 -51.53 -22.08
C ALA A 85 -21.21 -52.63 -21.04
N SER A 86 -20.17 -52.45 -20.20
CA SER A 86 -20.16 -53.05 -18.87
C SER A 86 -20.22 -51.90 -17.82
N VAL A 87 -20.82 -52.22 -16.69
CA VAL A 87 -20.84 -51.23 -15.56
C VAL A 87 -19.41 -50.81 -15.17
N GLU A 88 -18.47 -51.73 -15.30
CA GLU A 88 -17.06 -51.50 -15.02
C GLU A 88 -16.41 -50.48 -15.98
N SER A 89 -16.69 -50.63 -17.33
CA SER A 89 -16.13 -49.71 -18.33
C SER A 89 -16.70 -48.27 -18.20
N ALA A 90 -17.99 -48.16 -17.89
CA ALA A 90 -18.61 -46.85 -17.62
C ALA A 90 -18.02 -46.16 -16.39
N ILE A 91 -17.88 -46.90 -15.25
CA ILE A 91 -17.27 -46.40 -14.04
C ILE A 91 -15.80 -46.00 -14.29
N GLN A 92 -15.06 -46.78 -15.05
CA GLN A 92 -13.67 -46.47 -15.36
C GLN A 92 -13.56 -45.21 -16.23
N ALA A 93 -14.40 -45.05 -17.23
CA ALA A 93 -14.46 -43.87 -18.08
C ALA A 93 -14.69 -42.58 -17.26
N LEU A 94 -15.72 -42.58 -16.39
CA LEU A 94 -16.04 -41.45 -15.53
C LEU A 94 -14.92 -41.16 -14.51
N LYS A 95 -14.32 -42.20 -13.88
CA LYS A 95 -13.16 -42.05 -13.01
C LYS A 95 -11.92 -41.50 -13.72
N SER A 96 -11.78 -41.81 -15.00
CA SER A 96 -10.69 -41.27 -15.84
C SER A 96 -10.97 -39.87 -16.35
N GLY A 97 -12.11 -39.27 -16.00
CA GLY A 97 -12.43 -37.89 -16.29
C GLY A 97 -13.28 -37.66 -17.54
N ALA A 98 -13.89 -38.73 -18.10
CA ALA A 98 -14.93 -38.54 -19.06
C ALA A 98 -16.11 -37.79 -18.43
N ARG A 99 -16.74 -36.91 -19.19
CA ARG A 99 -17.86 -36.10 -18.73
C ARG A 99 -19.13 -36.91 -18.61
N ASP A 100 -19.34 -37.78 -19.58
CA ASP A 100 -20.47 -38.70 -19.61
C ASP A 100 -20.13 -39.91 -20.48
N TYR A 101 -21.07 -40.88 -20.52
CA TYR A 101 -20.92 -42.13 -21.19
C TYR A 101 -22.26 -42.61 -21.78
N LEU A 102 -22.32 -42.87 -23.08
CA LEU A 102 -23.52 -43.29 -23.79
C LEU A 102 -23.39 -44.73 -24.36
N VAL A 103 -24.46 -45.49 -24.27
CA VAL A 103 -24.47 -46.88 -24.72
C VAL A 103 -25.33 -47.06 -25.99
N LYS A 104 -24.70 -47.47 -27.08
CA LYS A 104 -25.42 -47.77 -28.34
C LYS A 104 -26.26 -49.06 -28.18
N PRO A 105 -27.52 -49.11 -28.65
CA PRO A 105 -28.26 -48.00 -29.24
C PRO A 105 -28.87 -47.08 -28.18
N PHE A 106 -28.83 -45.77 -28.39
CA PHE A 106 -29.46 -44.75 -27.55
C PHE A 106 -30.46 -43.91 -28.37
N ASP A 107 -31.39 -43.25 -27.66
CA ASP A 107 -32.32 -42.31 -28.28
C ASP A 107 -31.57 -41.02 -28.72
N PRO A 108 -31.81 -40.48 -29.92
CA PRO A 108 -31.29 -39.18 -30.33
C PRO A 108 -31.51 -38.08 -29.31
N ALA A 109 -32.62 -38.11 -28.59
CA ALA A 109 -32.90 -37.15 -27.52
C ALA A 109 -31.91 -37.25 -26.32
N GLU A 110 -31.40 -38.46 -26.04
CA GLU A 110 -30.41 -38.70 -24.99
C GLU A 110 -29.06 -38.07 -25.33
N LEU A 111 -28.56 -38.21 -26.57
CA LEU A 111 -27.34 -37.56 -27.04
C LEU A 111 -27.46 -36.04 -26.95
N LEU A 112 -28.59 -35.46 -27.41
CA LEU A 112 -28.82 -34.04 -27.35
C LEU A 112 -28.90 -33.52 -25.91
N HIS A 113 -29.49 -34.30 -25.00
CA HIS A 113 -29.56 -33.97 -23.58
C HIS A 113 -28.17 -33.95 -22.96
N VAL A 114 -27.34 -34.94 -23.17
CA VAL A 114 -25.97 -35.03 -22.67
C VAL A 114 -25.14 -33.84 -23.18
N VAL A 115 -25.15 -33.58 -24.49
CA VAL A 115 -24.42 -32.49 -25.11
C VAL A 115 -24.86 -31.16 -24.51
N ARG A 116 -26.16 -30.89 -24.36
CA ARG A 116 -26.68 -29.66 -23.76
C ARG A 116 -26.21 -29.51 -22.33
N THR A 117 -26.32 -30.57 -21.53
CA THR A 117 -25.89 -30.53 -20.10
C THR A 117 -24.41 -30.29 -19.99
N CYS A 118 -23.56 -30.89 -20.82
CA CYS A 118 -22.12 -30.62 -20.83
C CYS A 118 -21.81 -29.12 -21.13
N LEU A 119 -22.44 -28.60 -22.19
CA LEU A 119 -22.22 -27.17 -22.56
C LEU A 119 -22.73 -26.19 -21.52
N GLU A 120 -23.90 -26.43 -20.93
CA GLU A 120 -24.44 -25.58 -19.85
C GLU A 120 -23.52 -25.58 -18.61
N GLN A 121 -23.02 -26.74 -18.21
CA GLN A 121 -22.11 -26.86 -17.08
C GLN A 121 -20.75 -26.19 -17.37
N ARG A 122 -20.23 -26.34 -18.61
CA ARG A 122 -19.00 -25.65 -19.02
C ARG A 122 -19.18 -24.12 -18.96
N HIS A 123 -20.26 -23.61 -19.52
CA HIS A 123 -20.59 -22.21 -19.51
C HIS A 123 -20.70 -21.66 -18.08
N LEU A 124 -21.38 -22.38 -17.18
CA LEU A 124 -21.47 -21.99 -15.76
C LEU A 124 -20.11 -21.98 -15.05
N LEU A 125 -19.20 -22.90 -15.39
CA LEU A 125 -17.85 -22.93 -14.84
C LEU A 125 -17.01 -21.73 -15.33
N ASP A 126 -17.11 -21.42 -16.62
CA ASP A 126 -16.43 -20.26 -17.22
C ASP A 126 -16.95 -18.95 -16.63
N GLU A 127 -18.30 -18.79 -16.53
CA GLU A 127 -18.90 -17.63 -15.88
C GLU A 127 -18.47 -17.49 -14.39
N ASN A 128 -18.45 -18.61 -13.67
CA ASN A 128 -18.04 -18.62 -12.26
C ASN A 128 -16.57 -18.18 -12.10
N THR A 129 -15.71 -18.59 -13.05
CA THR A 129 -14.29 -18.17 -13.04
C THR A 129 -14.16 -16.67 -13.27
N VAL A 130 -14.83 -16.14 -14.28
CA VAL A 130 -14.85 -14.70 -14.57
C VAL A 130 -15.41 -13.90 -13.39
N LEU A 131 -16.51 -14.36 -12.78
CA LEU A 131 -17.11 -13.71 -11.61
C LEU A 131 -16.16 -13.71 -10.41
N LYS A 132 -15.45 -14.81 -10.15
CA LYS A 132 -14.44 -14.90 -9.09
C LYS A 132 -13.31 -13.89 -9.30
N GLU A 133 -12.80 -13.77 -10.51
CA GLU A 133 -11.76 -12.80 -10.85
C GLU A 133 -12.25 -11.36 -10.63
N GLN A 134 -13.49 -11.06 -11.06
CA GLN A 134 -14.11 -9.74 -10.81
C GLN A 134 -14.28 -9.45 -9.31
N ILE A 135 -14.77 -10.43 -8.53
CA ILE A 135 -14.90 -10.28 -7.08
C ILE A 135 -13.54 -9.98 -6.43
N GLN A 136 -12.50 -10.70 -6.82
CA GLN A 136 -11.14 -10.47 -6.30
C GLN A 136 -10.62 -9.07 -6.67
N LEU A 137 -10.87 -8.61 -7.89
CA LEU A 137 -10.53 -7.26 -8.31
C LEU A 137 -11.22 -6.20 -7.45
N TYR A 138 -12.54 -6.33 -7.25
CA TYR A 138 -13.32 -5.42 -6.42
C TYR A 138 -12.87 -5.43 -4.95
N GLN A 139 -12.60 -6.60 -4.38
CA GLN A 139 -12.09 -6.71 -3.01
C GLN A 139 -10.73 -6.01 -2.84
N ARG A 140 -9.81 -6.17 -3.80
CA ARG A 140 -8.54 -5.44 -3.81
C ARG A 140 -8.77 -3.94 -3.90
N GLY A 141 -9.61 -3.48 -4.82
CA GLY A 141 -9.92 -2.06 -4.93
C GLY A 141 -10.49 -1.47 -3.64
N GLN A 142 -11.47 -2.15 -3.00
CA GLN A 142 -12.01 -1.72 -1.71
C GLN A 142 -10.94 -1.67 -0.60
N HIS A 143 -10.02 -2.64 -0.58
CA HIS A 143 -8.91 -2.64 0.38
C HIS A 143 -8.01 -1.42 0.17
N LEU A 144 -7.62 -1.12 -1.06
CA LEU A 144 -6.83 0.07 -1.40
C LEU A 144 -7.53 1.36 -0.98
N ALA A 145 -8.83 1.49 -1.27
CA ALA A 145 -9.60 2.68 -0.89
C ALA A 145 -9.74 2.89 0.62
N ALA A 146 -9.67 1.82 1.40
CA ALA A 146 -9.77 1.85 2.86
C ALA A 146 -8.41 2.05 3.57
N GLN A 147 -7.29 1.97 2.84
CA GLN A 147 -5.95 2.10 3.41
C GLN A 147 -5.68 3.54 3.85
N LEU A 148 -5.25 3.71 5.10
CA LEU A 148 -4.94 5.02 5.69
C LEU A 148 -3.44 5.28 5.84
N ASP A 149 -2.62 4.25 5.68
CA ASP A 149 -1.17 4.35 5.64
C ASP A 149 -0.70 4.50 4.20
N LEU A 150 0.03 5.58 3.90
CA LEU A 150 0.47 5.90 2.54
C LEU A 150 1.54 4.93 2.02
N ASP A 151 2.43 4.42 2.88
CA ASP A 151 3.48 3.50 2.46
C ASP A 151 2.86 2.16 2.04
N GLN A 152 1.96 1.63 2.86
CA GLN A 152 1.22 0.41 2.53
C GLN A 152 0.34 0.60 1.29
N LEU A 153 -0.37 1.74 1.19
CA LEU A 153 -1.18 2.05 0.01
C LEU A 153 -0.35 2.03 -1.28
N PHE A 154 0.82 2.66 -1.26
CA PHE A 154 1.69 2.73 -2.43
C PHE A 154 2.25 1.36 -2.83
N GLU A 155 2.74 0.58 -1.86
CA GLU A 155 3.25 -0.77 -2.12
C GLU A 155 2.17 -1.70 -2.67
N GLU A 156 0.99 -1.75 -2.04
CA GLU A 156 -0.11 -2.62 -2.44
C GLU A 156 -0.72 -2.20 -3.79
N SER A 157 -0.84 -0.89 -4.04
CA SER A 157 -1.33 -0.37 -5.31
C SER A 157 -0.38 -0.68 -6.46
N LEU A 158 0.93 -0.50 -6.27
CA LEU A 158 1.94 -0.88 -7.26
C LEU A 158 1.85 -2.37 -7.59
N ALA A 159 1.77 -3.23 -6.57
CA ALA A 159 1.66 -4.67 -6.77
C ALA A 159 0.38 -5.05 -7.53
N ALA A 160 -0.75 -4.41 -7.23
CA ALA A 160 -2.02 -4.66 -7.90
C ALA A 160 -1.98 -4.20 -9.37
N ILE A 161 -1.47 -3.00 -9.64
CA ILE A 161 -1.37 -2.43 -10.99
C ILE A 161 -0.43 -3.23 -11.86
N LEU A 162 0.76 -3.57 -11.34
CA LEU A 162 1.75 -4.35 -12.10
C LEU A 162 1.25 -5.77 -12.42
N LYS A 163 0.39 -6.33 -11.58
CA LYS A 163 -0.27 -7.59 -11.91
C LYS A 163 -1.23 -7.45 -13.10
N GLU A 164 -2.00 -6.37 -13.16
CA GLU A 164 -2.93 -6.11 -14.28
C GLU A 164 -2.21 -5.73 -15.57
N THR A 165 -1.01 -5.14 -15.48
CA THR A 165 -0.19 -4.79 -16.65
C THR A 165 0.69 -5.93 -17.15
N GLY A 166 0.65 -7.09 -16.51
CA GLY A 166 1.48 -8.25 -16.89
C GLY A 166 2.89 -8.21 -16.34
N GLY A 167 3.17 -7.35 -15.36
CA GLY A 167 4.49 -7.15 -14.76
C GLY A 167 5.04 -5.76 -15.02
N GLY A 168 6.34 -5.58 -14.77
CA GLY A 168 7.03 -4.30 -14.96
C GLY A 168 7.59 -3.70 -13.68
N ARG A 169 7.96 -2.42 -13.75
CA ARG A 169 8.50 -1.63 -12.64
C ARG A 169 7.59 -0.45 -12.36
N GLY A 170 7.58 0.03 -11.14
CA GLY A 170 6.75 1.16 -10.80
C GLY A 170 7.22 1.90 -9.56
N LEU A 171 6.74 3.13 -9.44
CA LEU A 171 6.89 3.96 -8.25
C LEU A 171 5.58 4.67 -7.93
N ALA A 172 5.40 5.00 -6.67
CA ALA A 172 4.36 5.90 -6.20
C ALA A 172 4.97 6.92 -5.25
N CYS A 173 4.53 8.15 -5.29
CA CYS A 173 5.10 9.20 -4.45
C CYS A 173 4.06 10.17 -3.92
N LEU A 174 4.41 10.80 -2.79
CA LEU A 174 3.75 11.96 -2.23
C LEU A 174 4.61 13.20 -2.49
N ILE A 175 3.99 14.24 -3.03
CA ILE A 175 4.61 15.54 -3.32
C ILE A 175 4.00 16.57 -2.38
N SER A 176 4.84 17.24 -1.60
CA SER A 176 4.46 18.31 -0.72
C SER A 176 5.31 19.54 -1.01
N LYS A 177 4.67 20.70 -1.21
CA LYS A 177 5.35 21.97 -1.54
C LYS A 177 6.30 21.90 -2.75
N GLY A 178 6.00 21.00 -3.70
CA GLY A 178 6.82 20.80 -4.92
C GLY A 178 7.99 19.83 -4.77
N GLU A 179 8.22 19.27 -3.57
CA GLU A 179 9.25 18.28 -3.28
C GLU A 179 8.64 16.90 -3.01
N ILE A 180 9.36 15.84 -3.35
CA ILE A 180 8.96 14.48 -3.03
C ILE A 180 9.23 14.25 -1.55
N SER A 181 8.17 14.05 -0.77
CA SER A 181 8.24 13.83 0.68
C SER A 181 8.15 12.35 1.07
N GLN A 182 7.69 11.49 0.15
CA GLN A 182 7.57 10.05 0.37
C GLN A 182 7.62 9.35 -0.98
N LEU A 183 8.34 8.23 -1.08
CA LEU A 183 8.53 7.48 -2.31
C LEU A 183 8.50 5.98 -2.00
N ALA A 184 7.68 5.24 -2.72
CA ALA A 184 7.71 3.79 -2.77
C ALA A 184 8.06 3.35 -4.20
N SER A 185 8.91 2.35 -4.35
CA SER A 185 9.28 1.78 -5.65
C SER A 185 9.36 0.26 -5.58
N THR A 186 9.20 -0.38 -6.74
CA THR A 186 9.42 -1.82 -6.85
C THR A 186 10.89 -2.18 -6.68
N LYS A 187 11.18 -3.41 -6.24
CA LYS A 187 12.55 -3.89 -5.98
C LYS A 187 13.49 -3.79 -7.18
N ASP A 188 12.93 -3.85 -8.39
CA ASP A 188 13.68 -3.79 -9.65
C ASP A 188 13.91 -2.36 -10.16
N LEU A 189 13.46 -1.35 -9.41
CA LEU A 189 13.69 0.06 -9.69
C LEU A 189 14.45 0.68 -8.51
N GLN A 190 15.73 1.01 -8.72
CA GLN A 190 16.56 1.62 -7.68
C GLN A 190 16.02 3.01 -7.30
N GLU A 191 16.16 3.40 -6.04
CA GLU A 191 15.67 4.67 -5.54
C GLU A 191 16.18 5.87 -6.32
N THR A 192 17.46 5.85 -6.73
CA THR A 192 18.06 6.88 -7.58
C THR A 192 17.41 6.96 -8.95
N GLU A 193 17.08 5.82 -9.56
CA GLU A 193 16.36 5.76 -10.85
C GLU A 193 14.91 6.23 -10.70
N ALA A 194 14.24 5.86 -9.59
CA ALA A 194 12.89 6.29 -9.28
C ALA A 194 12.80 7.80 -9.09
N MET A 195 13.76 8.39 -8.37
CA MET A 195 13.85 9.85 -8.17
C MET A 195 14.12 10.57 -9.51
N ALA A 196 15.03 10.06 -10.33
CA ALA A 196 15.32 10.63 -11.65
C ALA A 196 14.10 10.56 -12.59
N LEU A 197 13.40 9.41 -12.60
CA LEU A 197 12.18 9.21 -13.38
C LEU A 197 11.08 10.19 -12.92
N MET A 198 10.90 10.34 -11.62
CA MET A 198 9.90 11.26 -11.07
C MET A 198 10.23 12.72 -11.40
N ALA A 199 11.48 13.13 -11.26
CA ALA A 199 11.93 14.47 -11.62
C ALA A 199 11.71 14.81 -13.11
N ALA A 200 11.96 13.83 -13.99
CA ALA A 200 11.73 13.97 -15.42
C ALA A 200 10.23 14.06 -15.79
N LEU A 201 9.36 13.39 -15.03
CA LEU A 201 7.92 13.32 -15.31
C LEU A 201 7.10 14.37 -14.56
N GLN A 202 7.65 15.00 -13.51
CA GLN A 202 6.96 16.00 -12.68
C GLN A 202 6.31 17.14 -13.48
N PRO A 203 6.94 17.71 -14.54
CA PRO A 203 6.30 18.74 -15.35
C PRO A 203 5.03 18.28 -16.06
N LEU A 204 4.92 16.98 -16.35
CA LEU A 204 3.76 16.37 -17.03
C LEU A 204 2.58 16.07 -16.10
N LEU A 205 2.80 16.10 -14.79
CA LEU A 205 1.74 15.88 -13.78
C LEU A 205 0.80 17.08 -13.64
N SER A 206 1.23 18.26 -14.06
CA SER A 206 0.42 19.49 -13.97
C SER A 206 -0.71 19.56 -14.99
N ASP A 207 -0.68 18.76 -16.07
CA ASP A 207 -1.55 18.90 -17.25
C ASP A 207 -2.84 18.06 -17.21
N GLY A 208 -3.23 17.46 -16.11
CA GLY A 208 -4.48 16.69 -16.04
C GLY A 208 -4.58 15.74 -14.85
N ASP A 209 -5.76 15.15 -14.67
CA ASP A 209 -6.10 14.21 -13.60
C ASP A 209 -6.34 12.79 -14.14
N GLU A 210 -5.98 12.53 -15.42
CA GLU A 210 -6.24 11.26 -16.09
C GLU A 210 -4.97 10.44 -16.29
N LEU A 211 -5.16 9.12 -16.42
CA LEU A 211 -4.11 8.18 -16.80
C LEU A 211 -3.58 8.53 -18.19
N ARG A 212 -2.27 8.72 -18.31
CA ARG A 212 -1.56 8.93 -19.56
C ARG A 212 -0.55 7.82 -19.79
N PHE A 213 -0.45 7.39 -21.03
CA PHE A 213 0.62 6.51 -21.49
C PHE A 213 1.57 7.32 -22.37
N LEU A 214 2.83 7.36 -21.98
CA LEU A 214 3.90 8.00 -22.74
C LEU A 214 4.69 6.93 -23.51
N SER A 215 4.85 7.13 -24.80
CA SER A 215 5.74 6.34 -25.63
C SER A 215 7.21 6.75 -25.41
N GLN A 216 8.15 5.90 -25.82
CA GLN A 216 9.59 6.17 -25.71
C GLN A 216 10.02 7.55 -26.27
N LYS A 217 9.29 8.08 -27.27
CA LYS A 217 9.60 9.40 -27.89
C LYS A 217 9.20 10.57 -27.00
N GLU A 218 8.22 10.38 -26.14
CA GLU A 218 7.65 11.41 -25.25
C GLU A 218 8.34 11.42 -23.88
N ILE A 219 9.06 10.34 -23.53
CA ILE A 219 9.84 10.26 -22.30
C ILE A 219 11.07 11.16 -22.43
N PRO A 220 11.31 12.08 -21.45
CA PRO A 220 12.50 12.92 -21.45
C PRO A 220 13.78 12.08 -21.51
N LYS A 221 14.76 12.54 -22.30
CA LYS A 221 16.07 11.87 -22.41
C LYS A 221 16.96 12.33 -21.25
N ASP A 222 17.13 11.46 -20.27
CA ASP A 222 18.05 11.66 -19.14
C ASP A 222 18.95 10.41 -19.00
N PRO A 223 20.28 10.58 -18.84
CA PRO A 223 21.22 9.47 -18.65
C PRO A 223 20.96 8.63 -17.37
N GLN A 224 20.24 9.19 -16.40
CA GLN A 224 19.91 8.54 -15.13
C GLN A 224 18.63 7.69 -15.23
N LEU A 225 17.85 7.82 -16.30
CA LEU A 225 16.67 7.01 -16.54
C LEU A 225 17.04 5.58 -16.95
N PRO A 226 16.21 4.58 -16.57
CA PRO A 226 16.38 3.21 -17.04
C PRO A 226 16.40 3.16 -18.58
N ARG A 227 17.42 2.53 -19.16
CA ARG A 227 17.67 2.56 -20.64
C ARG A 227 16.63 1.80 -21.48
N GLU A 228 15.78 1.01 -20.86
CA GLU A 228 14.86 0.07 -21.52
C GLU A 228 13.39 0.45 -21.42
N LEU A 229 13.07 1.72 -21.13
CA LEU A 229 11.69 2.17 -21.06
C LEU A 229 11.12 2.34 -22.47
N GLN A 230 10.02 1.65 -22.77
CA GLN A 230 9.27 1.80 -24.02
C GLN A 230 7.97 2.57 -23.80
N THR A 231 7.21 2.19 -22.80
CA THR A 231 5.96 2.84 -22.43
C THR A 231 5.92 3.09 -20.94
N VAL A 232 5.48 4.27 -20.55
CA VAL A 232 5.32 4.69 -19.16
C VAL A 232 3.88 5.13 -18.93
N GLY A 233 3.19 4.49 -17.99
CA GLY A 233 1.90 4.95 -17.49
C GLY A 233 2.10 5.92 -16.34
N ILE A 234 1.42 7.06 -16.38
CA ILE A 234 1.43 8.09 -15.33
C ILE A 234 0.00 8.35 -14.89
N PHE A 235 -0.23 8.28 -13.60
CA PHE A 235 -1.50 8.61 -12.99
C PHE A 235 -1.29 9.59 -11.84
N PRO A 236 -1.74 10.85 -11.98
CA PRO A 236 -1.68 11.83 -10.91
C PRO A 236 -2.76 11.57 -9.85
N MET A 237 -2.42 11.80 -8.59
CA MET A 237 -3.34 11.73 -7.46
C MET A 237 -3.40 13.09 -6.77
N ARG A 238 -4.59 13.61 -6.54
CA ARG A 238 -4.79 14.93 -5.92
C ARG A 238 -5.56 14.80 -4.63
N SER A 239 -5.21 15.65 -3.67
CA SER A 239 -5.94 15.80 -2.43
C SER A 239 -6.38 17.25 -2.25
N PRO A 240 -7.59 17.51 -1.73
CA PRO A 240 -8.05 18.86 -1.38
C PRO A 240 -7.17 19.57 -0.34
N TYR A 241 -6.31 18.83 0.33
CA TYR A 241 -5.44 19.31 1.42
C TYR A 241 -4.07 19.83 0.94
N GLY A 242 -3.93 20.10 -0.37
CA GLY A 242 -2.67 20.60 -0.95
C GLY A 242 -1.54 19.56 -1.05
N LEU A 243 -1.84 18.30 -0.77
CA LEU A 243 -0.95 17.17 -1.00
C LEU A 243 -1.26 16.58 -2.38
N HIS A 244 -0.23 16.30 -3.15
CA HIS A 244 -0.34 15.68 -4.46
C HIS A 244 0.46 14.39 -4.46
N GLY A 245 0.09 13.45 -5.30
CA GLY A 245 0.81 12.20 -5.49
C GLY A 245 0.88 11.86 -6.96
N ALA A 246 1.70 10.90 -7.28
CA ALA A 246 1.75 10.30 -8.60
C ALA A 246 2.03 8.81 -8.49
N MET A 247 1.41 8.06 -9.38
CA MET A 247 1.75 6.67 -9.63
C MET A 247 2.31 6.55 -11.03
N VAL A 248 3.48 5.94 -11.14
CA VAL A 248 4.19 5.73 -12.39
C VAL A 248 4.49 4.24 -12.51
N PHE A 249 4.17 3.66 -13.65
CA PHE A 249 4.47 2.26 -13.93
C PHE A 249 4.99 2.12 -15.35
N CYS A 250 5.99 1.26 -15.49
CA CYS A 250 6.72 1.06 -16.74
C CYS A 250 6.54 -0.39 -17.18
N ASN A 251 6.49 -0.62 -18.46
CA ASN A 251 6.48 -1.94 -19.05
C ASN A 251 7.66 -2.82 -18.59
N PRO A 252 7.53 -4.14 -18.65
CA PRO A 252 8.68 -5.05 -18.54
C PRO A 252 9.77 -4.70 -19.56
N ALA A 253 11.03 -5.00 -19.22
CA ALA A 253 12.17 -4.64 -20.05
C ALA A 253 12.00 -5.13 -21.51
N GLY A 254 11.94 -4.19 -22.45
CA GLY A 254 11.89 -4.47 -23.89
C GLY A 254 10.52 -4.83 -24.46
N GLU A 255 9.46 -4.85 -23.66
CA GLU A 255 8.09 -5.17 -24.09
C GLU A 255 7.17 -3.96 -23.94
N ASP A 256 6.16 -3.83 -24.79
CA ASP A 256 5.06 -2.87 -24.59
C ASP A 256 4.01 -3.48 -23.65
N PHE A 257 3.16 -2.68 -23.03
CA PHE A 257 2.03 -3.21 -22.28
C PHE A 257 1.18 -4.09 -23.22
N GLY A 258 0.93 -5.34 -22.80
CA GLY A 258 0.32 -6.37 -23.64
C GLY A 258 -1.00 -5.93 -24.28
N ALA A 259 -1.31 -6.49 -25.44
CA ALA A 259 -2.56 -6.25 -26.16
C ALA A 259 -3.81 -6.64 -25.34
N ASP A 260 -3.65 -7.51 -24.34
CA ASP A 260 -4.70 -8.00 -23.44
C ASP A 260 -4.90 -7.12 -22.19
N LEU A 261 -4.23 -5.95 -22.12
CA LEU A 261 -4.38 -5.05 -20.98
C LEU A 261 -5.84 -4.61 -20.78
N SER A 262 -6.46 -5.08 -19.72
CA SER A 262 -7.80 -4.65 -19.34
C SER A 262 -7.76 -3.21 -18.81
N ARG A 263 -7.89 -2.26 -19.74
CA ARG A 263 -7.93 -0.83 -19.40
C ARG A 263 -9.00 -0.51 -18.36
N LYS A 264 -10.11 -1.25 -18.35
CA LYS A 264 -11.20 -1.11 -17.38
C LYS A 264 -10.75 -1.50 -15.96
N ASN A 265 -10.07 -2.64 -15.82
CA ASN A 265 -9.57 -3.13 -14.53
C ASN A 265 -8.48 -2.19 -13.99
N LEU A 266 -7.56 -1.79 -14.85
CA LEU A 266 -6.48 -0.86 -14.52
C LEU A 266 -7.05 0.49 -14.02
N MET A 267 -7.99 1.08 -14.76
CA MET A 267 -8.64 2.34 -14.35
C MET A 267 -9.35 2.19 -13.02
N PHE A 268 -10.08 1.10 -12.81
CA PHE A 268 -10.75 0.84 -11.53
C PHE A 268 -9.74 0.82 -10.37
N LEU A 269 -8.61 0.10 -10.49
CA LEU A 269 -7.59 0.07 -9.43
C LEU A 269 -6.96 1.44 -9.19
N LEU A 270 -6.66 2.20 -10.24
CA LEU A 270 -6.10 3.55 -10.12
C LEU A 270 -7.08 4.51 -9.43
N GLU A 271 -8.37 4.46 -9.76
CA GLU A 271 -9.41 5.25 -9.11
C GLU A 271 -9.57 4.89 -7.63
N GLN A 272 -9.51 3.58 -7.28
CA GLN A 272 -9.55 3.15 -5.89
C GLN A 272 -8.27 3.56 -5.13
N THR A 273 -7.12 3.54 -5.78
CA THR A 273 -5.87 4.06 -5.23
C THR A 273 -5.96 5.56 -4.97
N ALA A 274 -6.49 6.34 -5.90
CA ALA A 274 -6.71 7.78 -5.71
C ALA A 274 -7.65 8.08 -4.54
N LEU A 275 -8.71 7.29 -4.38
CA LEU A 275 -9.62 7.40 -3.25
C LEU A 275 -8.92 7.06 -1.92
N GLY A 276 -8.12 5.99 -1.88
CA GLY A 276 -7.28 5.63 -0.73
C GLY A 276 -6.28 6.74 -0.40
N PHE A 277 -5.63 7.29 -1.41
CA PHE A 277 -4.71 8.43 -1.26
C PHE A 277 -5.41 9.65 -0.64
N GLU A 278 -6.59 10.03 -1.14
CA GLU A 278 -7.36 11.13 -0.56
C GLU A 278 -7.72 10.86 0.91
N ASN A 279 -8.20 9.65 1.22
CA ASN A 279 -8.55 9.24 2.57
C ASN A 279 -7.34 9.25 3.51
N ALA A 280 -6.19 8.73 3.07
CA ALA A 280 -4.94 8.75 3.84
C ALA A 280 -4.44 10.19 4.08
N CYS A 281 -4.48 11.06 3.07
CA CYS A 281 -4.15 12.47 3.21
C CYS A 281 -5.10 13.19 4.17
N ARG A 282 -6.39 12.92 4.09
CA ARG A 282 -7.40 13.46 5.02
C ARG A 282 -7.14 13.02 6.44
N PHE A 283 -6.86 11.74 6.65
CA PHE A 283 -6.53 11.20 7.97
C PHE A 283 -5.25 11.81 8.52
N LYS A 284 -4.18 11.91 7.71
CA LYS A 284 -2.92 12.56 8.07
C LYS A 284 -3.15 14.02 8.46
N SER A 285 -3.86 14.79 7.64
CA SER A 285 -4.16 16.20 7.93
C SER A 285 -5.02 16.35 9.19
N ALA A 286 -6.02 15.49 9.40
CA ALA A 286 -6.83 15.50 10.63
C ALA A 286 -5.99 15.15 11.86
N ARG A 287 -5.07 14.19 11.76
CA ARG A 287 -4.13 13.82 12.82
C ARG A 287 -3.18 14.96 13.14
N ASP A 288 -2.66 15.64 12.13
CA ASP A 288 -1.77 16.80 12.32
C ASP A 288 -2.50 17.93 13.04
N LEU A 289 -3.74 18.24 12.67
CA LEU A 289 -4.58 19.22 13.39
C LEU A 289 -4.84 18.83 14.86
N ILE A 290 -4.84 17.54 15.19
CA ILE A 290 -5.06 17.06 16.56
C ILE A 290 -3.77 17.12 17.39
N PHE A 291 -2.60 16.84 16.79
CA PHE A 291 -1.34 16.57 17.50
C PHE A 291 -0.23 17.60 17.26
N ILE A 292 -0.38 18.49 16.30
CA ILE A 292 0.60 19.56 16.00
C ILE A 292 0.09 20.90 16.52
N ASP A 293 1.01 21.73 17.01
CA ASP A 293 0.76 23.13 17.35
C ASP A 293 0.90 24.00 16.09
N ASP A 294 -0.18 24.68 15.70
CA ASP A 294 -0.26 25.44 14.44
C ASP A 294 0.76 26.61 14.37
N LEU A 295 1.20 27.14 15.51
CA LEU A 295 2.12 28.28 15.54
C LEU A 295 3.57 27.83 15.33
N THR A 296 4.00 26.80 16.05
CA THR A 296 5.41 26.39 16.13
C THR A 296 5.73 25.19 15.24
N GLY A 297 4.72 24.43 14.82
CA GLY A 297 4.89 23.19 14.09
C GLY A 297 5.54 22.07 14.92
N LEU A 298 5.63 22.22 16.25
CA LEU A 298 5.98 21.17 17.19
C LEU A 298 4.73 20.35 17.54
N HIS A 299 4.93 19.21 18.18
CA HIS A 299 3.78 18.48 18.72
C HIS A 299 3.14 19.26 19.88
N ASN A 300 1.85 19.02 20.12
CA ASN A 300 1.13 19.62 21.23
C ASN A 300 1.07 18.69 22.46
N TYR A 301 0.52 19.18 23.57
CA TYR A 301 0.35 18.42 24.80
C TYR A 301 -0.41 17.09 24.66
N ARG A 302 -1.40 17.03 23.77
CA ARG A 302 -2.17 15.79 23.56
C ARG A 302 -1.29 14.65 23.04
N TYR A 303 -0.38 14.97 22.14
CA TYR A 303 0.58 13.99 21.63
C TYR A 303 1.58 13.55 22.69
N LEU A 304 2.03 14.47 23.56
CA LEU A 304 2.90 14.14 24.69
C LEU A 304 2.26 13.07 25.60
N GLN A 305 0.99 13.24 25.96
CA GLN A 305 0.29 12.27 26.81
C GLN A 305 0.23 10.88 26.15
N MET A 306 -0.10 10.82 24.87
CA MET A 306 -0.19 9.56 24.13
C MET A 306 1.17 8.84 24.08
N ILE A 307 2.25 9.57 23.78
CA ILE A 307 3.61 9.01 23.71
C ILE A 307 4.08 8.50 25.09
N LEU A 308 3.84 9.24 26.16
CA LEU A 308 4.27 8.84 27.49
C LEU A 308 3.65 7.51 27.93
N ASP A 309 2.36 7.28 27.65
CA ASP A 309 1.71 6.00 27.96
C ASP A 309 2.36 4.82 27.21
N GLN A 310 2.78 5.03 25.97
CA GLN A 310 3.44 3.98 25.16
C GLN A 310 4.89 3.75 25.62
N GLU A 311 5.65 4.81 25.86
CA GLU A 311 7.07 4.70 26.20
C GLU A 311 7.32 4.18 27.62
N ILE A 312 6.40 4.40 28.56
CA ILE A 312 6.47 3.76 29.87
C ILE A 312 6.35 2.24 29.73
N LEU A 313 5.37 1.74 28.99
CA LEU A 313 5.21 0.30 28.73
C LEU A 313 6.44 -0.29 28.02
N ARG A 314 7.05 0.48 27.10
CA ARG A 314 8.28 0.09 26.42
C ARG A 314 9.46 0.04 27.40
N SER A 315 9.62 1.06 28.23
CA SER A 315 10.67 1.15 29.24
C SER A 315 10.57 0.02 30.27
N GLU A 316 9.38 -0.26 30.78
CA GLU A 316 9.15 -1.42 31.67
C GLU A 316 9.54 -2.75 31.04
N ARG A 317 9.20 -2.93 29.76
CA ARG A 317 9.46 -4.20 29.06
C ARG A 317 10.93 -4.43 28.76
N TYR A 318 11.68 -3.37 28.41
CA TYR A 318 13.03 -3.46 27.90
C TYR A 318 14.09 -2.91 28.84
N GLY A 319 13.71 -2.36 30.00
CA GLY A 319 14.61 -1.76 30.96
C GLY A 319 15.29 -0.49 30.44
N LEU A 320 14.56 0.31 29.62
CA LEU A 320 15.07 1.54 29.02
C LEU A 320 14.77 2.75 29.92
N GLU A 321 15.65 3.75 29.85
CA GLU A 321 15.42 5.03 30.50
C GLU A 321 14.99 6.06 29.44
N PHE A 322 14.18 7.04 29.83
CA PHE A 322 13.93 8.23 29.04
C PHE A 322 13.82 9.44 29.96
N SER A 323 13.99 10.63 29.41
CA SER A 323 13.89 11.86 30.21
C SER A 323 12.92 12.84 29.60
N LEU A 324 12.23 13.59 30.46
CA LEU A 324 11.35 14.68 30.10
C LEU A 324 11.97 15.99 30.50
N VAL A 325 12.04 16.97 29.60
CA VAL A 325 12.61 18.28 29.80
C VAL A 325 11.51 19.31 29.64
N PHE A 326 11.21 20.10 30.68
CA PHE A 326 10.30 21.23 30.63
C PHE A 326 11.07 22.53 30.48
N ILE A 327 10.62 23.42 29.62
CA ILE A 327 11.27 24.66 29.23
C ILE A 327 10.22 25.76 29.28
N ASP A 328 10.48 26.82 30.02
CA ASP A 328 9.60 27.99 30.11
C ASP A 328 10.43 29.26 29.86
N LEU A 329 9.96 30.11 28.95
CA LEU A 329 10.65 31.34 28.56
C LEU A 329 10.55 32.39 29.66
N ASP A 330 11.71 32.93 30.05
CA ASP A 330 11.77 33.95 31.10
C ASP A 330 11.30 35.29 30.56
N PHE A 331 10.39 35.93 31.28
CA PHE A 331 9.86 37.29 30.97
C PHE A 331 9.13 37.35 29.60
N PHE A 332 8.62 36.23 29.06
CA PHE A 332 7.96 36.23 27.75
C PHE A 332 6.77 37.19 27.68
N LYS A 333 6.06 37.38 28.79
CA LYS A 333 4.96 38.35 28.87
C LYS A 333 5.43 39.77 28.54
N GLU A 334 6.62 40.20 28.99
CA GLU A 334 7.20 41.51 28.70
C GLU A 334 7.44 41.71 27.18
N ILE A 335 7.80 40.66 26.47
CA ILE A 335 7.94 40.69 25.01
C ILE A 335 6.58 41.01 24.37
N ASN A 336 5.51 40.32 24.80
CA ASN A 336 4.16 40.60 24.32
C ASN A 336 3.69 42.01 24.64
N ASP A 337 3.94 42.47 25.87
CA ASP A 337 3.49 43.76 26.35
C ASP A 337 4.26 44.91 25.66
N THR A 338 5.56 44.74 25.37
CA THR A 338 6.40 45.80 24.76
C THR A 338 6.42 45.76 23.23
N ARG A 339 6.35 44.59 22.61
CA ARG A 339 6.50 44.42 21.16
C ARG A 339 5.24 43.92 20.46
N GLY A 340 4.21 43.56 21.22
CA GLY A 340 2.93 43.03 20.72
C GLY A 340 2.94 41.53 20.49
N HIS A 341 1.75 40.95 20.38
CA HIS A 341 1.55 39.50 20.23
C HIS A 341 2.13 38.89 18.95
N LEU A 342 2.29 39.67 17.88
CA LEU A 342 2.93 39.19 16.65
C LEU A 342 4.43 38.94 16.88
N ALA A 343 5.10 39.80 17.63
CA ALA A 343 6.50 39.59 18.03
C ALA A 343 6.62 38.36 18.94
N GLY A 344 5.73 38.22 19.93
CA GLY A 344 5.69 37.01 20.75
C GLY A 344 5.52 35.73 19.93
N SER A 345 4.62 35.74 18.95
CA SER A 345 4.42 34.58 18.04
C SER A 345 5.68 34.29 17.22
N GLN A 346 6.40 35.32 16.77
CA GLN A 346 7.68 35.16 16.07
C GLN A 346 8.75 34.57 16.99
N ALA A 347 8.86 35.06 18.23
CA ALA A 347 9.79 34.49 19.21
C ALA A 347 9.55 33.02 19.49
N LEU A 348 8.28 32.60 19.63
CA LEU A 348 7.92 31.17 19.80
C LEU A 348 8.34 30.29 18.61
N LYS A 349 8.26 30.80 17.38
CA LYS A 349 8.75 30.10 16.19
C LYS A 349 10.27 29.97 16.19
N GLU A 350 10.98 31.04 16.55
CA GLU A 350 12.44 31.01 16.64
C GLU A 350 12.90 30.05 17.76
N VAL A 351 12.23 30.04 18.91
CA VAL A 351 12.48 29.06 19.98
C VAL A 351 12.27 27.65 19.47
N ALA A 352 11.17 27.35 18.77
CA ALA A 352 10.90 26.02 18.23
C ALA A 352 12.00 25.54 17.26
N MET A 353 12.57 26.46 16.48
CA MET A 353 13.71 26.16 15.59
C MET A 353 14.97 25.83 16.42
N LEU A 354 15.32 26.66 17.42
CA LEU A 354 16.46 26.41 18.30
C LEU A 354 16.35 25.09 19.08
N LEU A 355 15.14 24.75 19.52
CA LEU A 355 14.88 23.45 20.17
C LEU A 355 15.16 22.28 19.22
N ARG A 356 14.70 22.33 17.96
CA ARG A 356 14.97 21.29 16.95
C ARG A 356 16.45 21.08 16.69
N GLU A 357 17.23 22.17 16.66
CA GLU A 357 18.68 22.13 16.49
C GLU A 357 19.41 21.61 17.74
N SER A 358 18.74 21.69 18.89
CA SER A 358 19.30 21.30 20.20
C SER A 358 19.02 19.84 20.59
N VAL A 359 18.27 19.07 19.82
CA VAL A 359 17.93 17.66 20.12
C VAL A 359 18.29 16.75 18.95
N ARG A 360 18.23 15.43 19.16
CA ARG A 360 18.43 14.43 18.11
C ARG A 360 17.13 14.23 17.33
N GLU A 361 17.23 13.67 16.14
CA GLU A 361 16.07 13.31 15.30
C GLU A 361 15.12 12.32 16.00
N SER A 362 15.64 11.45 16.86
CA SER A 362 14.85 10.51 17.68
C SER A 362 14.08 11.17 18.82
N ASP A 363 14.47 12.38 19.24
CA ASP A 363 13.83 13.09 20.34
C ASP A 363 12.59 13.85 19.86
N ILE A 364 11.58 13.97 20.71
CA ILE A 364 10.30 14.55 20.35
C ILE A 364 10.09 15.87 21.11
N LEU A 365 9.73 16.92 20.38
CA LEU A 365 9.51 18.25 20.94
C LEU A 365 8.02 18.62 20.93
N PHE A 366 7.59 19.30 21.97
CA PHE A 366 6.20 19.70 22.16
C PHE A 366 6.13 21.16 22.59
N ARG A 367 5.04 21.81 22.15
CA ARG A 367 4.58 23.03 22.83
C ARG A 367 3.53 22.62 23.85
N TYR A 368 3.85 22.79 25.13
CA TYR A 368 2.99 22.39 26.25
C TYR A 368 1.81 23.36 26.42
N GLY A 369 2.07 24.65 26.31
CA GLY A 369 1.06 25.71 26.34
C GLY A 369 1.74 27.10 26.38
N GLY A 370 1.08 28.15 25.95
CA GLY A 370 1.61 29.50 26.02
C GLY A 370 3.07 29.66 25.56
N ASP A 371 3.95 29.90 26.48
CA ASP A 371 5.41 30.01 26.36
C ASP A 371 6.19 28.82 26.94
N GLU A 372 5.48 27.72 27.22
CA GLU A 372 6.04 26.47 27.75
C GLU A 372 6.26 25.44 26.65
N PHE A 373 7.44 24.82 26.65
CA PHE A 373 7.83 23.77 25.75
C PHE A 373 8.27 22.51 26.52
N THR A 374 8.23 21.35 25.86
CA THR A 374 8.66 20.08 26.43
C THR A 374 9.49 19.31 25.42
N GLY A 375 10.56 18.67 25.89
CA GLY A 375 11.34 17.70 25.13
C GLY A 375 11.21 16.31 25.74
N PHE A 376 10.87 15.32 24.94
CA PHE A 376 10.94 13.92 25.29
C PHE A 376 12.22 13.34 24.70
N LEU A 377 13.16 12.97 25.56
CA LEU A 377 14.48 12.47 25.17
C LEU A 377 14.48 10.94 25.23
N VAL A 378 14.50 10.31 24.06
CA VAL A 378 14.44 8.86 23.89
C VAL A 378 15.73 8.22 24.40
N GLU A 379 15.62 7.13 25.18
CA GLU A 379 16.75 6.33 25.67
C GLU A 379 17.86 7.21 26.32
N THR A 380 17.43 8.20 27.12
CA THR A 380 18.33 9.20 27.72
C THR A 380 18.12 9.26 29.23
N GLY A 381 19.16 8.91 29.98
CA GLY A 381 19.17 9.01 31.43
C GLY A 381 19.48 10.43 31.95
N ALA A 382 19.56 10.62 33.29
CA ALA A 382 19.66 11.90 33.95
C ALA A 382 20.86 12.75 33.50
N ASP A 383 22.04 12.14 33.33
CA ASP A 383 23.25 12.86 32.89
C ASP A 383 23.10 13.39 31.45
N GLY A 384 22.55 12.57 30.58
CA GLY A 384 22.25 12.94 29.20
C GLY A 384 21.22 14.09 29.13
N ALA A 385 20.17 13.97 29.93
CA ALA A 385 19.12 15.00 30.03
C ALA A 385 19.69 16.37 30.53
N ALA A 386 20.57 16.34 31.51
CA ALA A 386 21.27 17.56 31.99
C ALA A 386 22.07 18.24 30.87
N VAL A 387 22.78 17.47 30.05
CA VAL A 387 23.56 18.00 28.92
C VAL A 387 22.65 18.63 27.86
N VAL A 388 21.56 17.91 27.49
CA VAL A 388 20.60 18.43 26.49
C VAL A 388 19.88 19.68 27.02
N ALA A 389 19.43 19.66 28.27
CA ALA A 389 18.77 20.78 28.92
C ALA A 389 19.67 22.03 28.95
N GLU A 390 20.97 21.89 29.29
CA GLU A 390 21.92 23.01 29.29
C GLU A 390 22.23 23.50 27.85
N ARG A 391 22.28 22.60 26.87
CA ARG A 391 22.41 22.99 25.47
C ARG A 391 21.22 23.82 24.98
N ILE A 392 20.00 23.40 25.29
CA ILE A 392 18.77 24.16 25.03
C ILE A 392 18.83 25.54 25.69
N ARG A 393 19.10 25.58 26.98
CA ARG A 393 19.17 26.85 27.73
C ARG A 393 20.16 27.81 27.08
N ARG A 394 21.38 27.35 26.73
CA ARG A 394 22.41 28.20 26.09
C ARG A 394 21.99 28.60 24.68
N SER A 395 21.46 27.72 23.88
CA SER A 395 21.00 28.04 22.53
C SER A 395 19.99 29.20 22.55
N ILE A 396 19.03 29.17 23.48
CA ILE A 396 18.05 30.25 23.63
C ILE A 396 18.72 31.55 24.13
N GLN A 397 19.60 31.48 25.15
CA GLN A 397 20.30 32.65 25.71
C GLN A 397 21.18 33.35 24.69
N ASP A 398 21.89 32.56 23.83
CA ASP A 398 22.89 33.13 22.93
C ASP A 398 22.24 33.65 21.63
N HIS A 399 21.00 33.28 21.35
CA HIS A 399 20.28 33.71 20.14
C HIS A 399 19.88 35.22 20.22
N ASP A 400 19.98 35.87 19.08
CA ASP A 400 19.50 37.24 18.88
C ASP A 400 18.11 37.21 18.22
N PHE A 401 17.07 37.19 19.07
CA PHE A 401 15.69 37.18 18.59
C PHE A 401 15.38 38.48 17.82
N PHE A 402 14.61 38.34 16.75
CA PHE A 402 14.21 39.45 15.87
C PHE A 402 15.38 40.13 15.13
N ALA A 403 16.49 39.47 14.90
CA ALA A 403 17.65 40.02 14.21
C ALA A 403 17.29 40.63 12.85
N ASP A 404 16.43 39.99 12.08
CA ASP A 404 15.97 40.45 10.76
C ASP A 404 15.15 41.75 10.82
N SER A 405 14.54 42.08 11.96
CA SER A 405 13.75 43.28 12.13
C SER A 405 14.58 44.53 12.51
N GLY A 406 15.87 44.37 12.67
CA GLY A 406 16.79 45.44 13.02
C GLY A 406 16.71 45.91 14.49
N ASN A 407 15.93 45.23 15.32
CA ASN A 407 15.81 45.53 16.76
C ASN A 407 15.88 44.21 17.58
N PRO A 408 17.07 43.62 17.70
CA PRO A 408 17.24 42.32 18.37
C PRO A 408 16.89 42.42 19.87
N ALA A 409 16.48 41.25 20.42
CA ALA A 409 16.23 41.08 21.85
C ALA A 409 16.87 39.78 22.35
N LYS A 410 17.19 39.73 23.62
CA LYS A 410 17.62 38.53 24.33
C LYS A 410 16.45 37.98 25.12
N ILE A 411 16.24 36.65 24.98
CA ILE A 411 15.29 35.87 25.77
C ILE A 411 16.09 34.78 26.46
N THR A 412 15.74 34.46 27.70
CA THR A 412 16.31 33.32 28.41
C THR A 412 15.22 32.29 28.72
N ALA A 413 15.61 31.10 29.10
CA ALA A 413 14.68 30.05 29.49
C ALA A 413 15.13 29.41 30.82
N THR A 414 14.16 29.03 31.62
CA THR A 414 14.35 28.18 32.78
C THR A 414 13.95 26.77 32.40
N VAL A 415 14.82 25.78 32.68
CA VAL A 415 14.68 24.40 32.23
C VAL A 415 14.66 23.47 33.44
N GLY A 416 13.65 22.58 33.49
CA GLY A 416 13.55 21.48 34.44
C GLY A 416 13.58 20.16 33.77
N TYR A 417 14.15 19.09 34.37
CA TYR A 417 14.09 17.77 33.83
C TYR A 417 13.88 16.67 34.87
N ALA A 418 13.27 15.57 34.45
CA ALA A 418 13.11 14.35 35.24
C ALA A 418 13.32 13.14 34.36
N THR A 419 13.80 12.02 34.93
CA THR A 419 14.15 10.78 34.26
C THR A 419 13.28 9.63 34.76
N TYR A 420 12.75 8.84 33.85
CA TYR A 420 12.06 7.59 34.12
C TYR A 420 13.03 6.42 33.91
N PRO A 421 13.04 5.39 34.79
CA PRO A 421 12.24 5.24 36.01
C PRO A 421 12.88 5.87 37.27
N THR A 422 14.04 6.52 37.14
CA THR A 422 14.87 6.96 38.27
C THR A 422 14.16 7.94 39.19
N ASP A 423 13.50 8.94 38.62
CA ASP A 423 12.82 10.01 39.41
C ASP A 423 11.32 9.72 39.59
N ALA A 424 10.69 8.97 38.67
CA ALA A 424 9.24 8.76 38.64
C ALA A 424 8.87 7.34 38.25
N GLY A 425 7.75 6.82 38.77
CA GLY A 425 7.18 5.52 38.44
C GLY A 425 5.98 5.58 37.49
N THR A 426 5.43 6.76 37.21
CA THR A 426 4.26 6.94 36.37
C THR A 426 4.39 8.17 35.46
N HIS A 427 3.58 8.19 34.38
CA HIS A 427 3.57 9.33 33.46
C HIS A 427 3.17 10.66 34.14
N LYS A 428 2.25 10.61 35.13
CA LYS A 428 1.84 11.81 35.87
C LYS A 428 2.94 12.33 36.79
N GLU A 429 3.69 11.42 37.41
CA GLU A 429 4.79 11.78 38.28
C GLU A 429 5.95 12.42 37.53
N ILE A 430 6.35 11.85 36.35
CA ILE A 430 7.47 12.42 35.59
C ILE A 430 7.14 13.81 35.07
N ILE A 431 5.92 14.05 34.56
CA ILE A 431 5.46 15.37 34.16
C ILE A 431 5.53 16.34 35.37
N HIS A 432 4.96 15.95 36.50
CA HIS A 432 4.91 16.77 37.69
C HIS A 432 6.31 17.10 38.21
N LEU A 433 7.23 16.16 38.22
CA LEU A 433 8.58 16.36 38.73
C LEU A 433 9.44 17.26 37.83
N ALA A 434 9.34 17.07 36.51
CA ALA A 434 10.04 17.91 35.54
C ALA A 434 9.51 19.36 35.59
N ASP A 435 8.19 19.55 35.63
CA ASP A 435 7.54 20.86 35.81
C ASP A 435 7.96 21.54 37.16
N LYS A 436 7.89 20.78 38.25
CA LYS A 436 8.29 21.27 39.58
C LYS A 436 9.77 21.67 39.65
N ALA A 437 10.65 20.94 38.96
CA ALA A 437 12.07 21.29 38.85
C ALA A 437 12.24 22.60 38.06
N MET A 438 11.55 22.78 36.95
CA MET A 438 11.52 24.01 36.19
C MET A 438 10.99 25.18 37.04
N TYR A 439 9.85 25.00 37.72
CA TYR A 439 9.25 26.03 38.57
C TYR A 439 10.18 26.45 39.73
N ALA A 440 10.90 25.49 40.34
CA ALA A 440 11.90 25.80 41.36
C ALA A 440 13.05 26.68 40.79
N GLY A 441 13.41 26.49 39.52
CA GLY A 441 14.39 27.28 38.81
C GLY A 441 13.95 28.72 38.52
N LYS A 442 12.64 29.01 38.47
CA LYS A 442 12.09 30.34 38.16
C LYS A 442 12.49 31.45 39.18
N LYS A 443 12.91 31.05 40.39
CA LYS A 443 13.47 32.02 41.37
C LYS A 443 14.80 32.62 40.92
N SER A 444 15.63 31.83 40.23
CA SER A 444 16.95 32.24 39.71
C SER A 444 16.91 32.65 38.26
N ARG A 445 15.96 32.07 37.49
CA ARG A 445 15.83 32.16 36.02
C ARG A 445 17.11 31.79 35.27
N ASN A 446 16.98 31.55 33.97
CA ASN A 446 18.10 31.19 33.11
C ASN A 446 18.98 30.07 33.70
N VAL A 447 18.37 29.02 34.20
CA VAL A 447 19.03 27.90 34.90
C VAL A 447 18.42 26.54 34.44
N VAL A 448 19.21 25.49 34.66
CA VAL A 448 18.76 24.09 34.53
C VAL A 448 18.62 23.48 35.94
N ARG A 449 17.56 22.72 36.16
CA ARG A 449 17.29 22.00 37.41
C ARG A 449 16.86 20.55 37.11
N GLY A 450 17.47 19.56 37.75
CA GLY A 450 17.00 18.19 37.76
C GLY A 450 16.02 17.91 38.90
N ALA A 451 15.11 16.98 38.73
CA ALA A 451 14.14 16.57 39.74
C ALA A 451 14.79 16.13 41.06
N TRP A 452 15.94 15.47 41.01
CA TRP A 452 16.70 15.02 42.17
C TRP A 452 17.12 16.17 43.09
N GLN A 453 17.32 17.39 42.56
CA GLN A 453 17.68 18.57 43.36
C GLN A 453 16.53 19.10 44.23
N LEU A 454 15.29 18.67 43.98
CA LEU A 454 14.12 19.05 44.76
C LEU A 454 14.17 18.45 46.19
N ALA A 455 14.73 17.25 46.33
CA ALA A 455 14.91 16.61 47.65
C ALA A 455 15.94 17.36 48.49
N GLU A 456 17.04 17.83 47.94
CA GLU A 456 18.06 18.61 48.64
C GLU A 456 17.60 20.00 49.12
N MET A 457 16.55 20.54 48.45
CA MET A 457 15.97 21.83 48.84
C MET A 457 14.99 21.71 50.02
N GLN A 458 14.43 20.54 50.27
CA GLN A 458 13.52 20.29 51.40
C GLN A 458 14.26 20.02 52.71
N ASP A 459 15.52 19.58 52.66
CA ASP A 459 16.36 19.25 53.82
C ASP A 459 17.19 20.42 54.36
N LYS A 460 17.11 21.61 53.74
CA LYS A 460 17.75 22.80 54.35
C LYS A 460 16.83 23.38 55.41
N PRO A 461 17.24 23.35 56.73
CA PRO A 461 16.46 23.97 57.77
C PRO A 461 16.37 25.49 57.47
N THR A 462 15.16 26.01 57.55
CA THR A 462 14.91 27.43 57.57
C THR A 462 15.55 28.01 58.82
N ASP A 463 16.78 28.51 58.72
CA ASP A 463 17.34 29.37 59.73
C ASP A 463 16.47 30.64 59.80
N HIS A 464 15.53 30.62 60.70
CA HIS A 464 14.89 31.82 61.19
C HIS A 464 15.86 32.54 62.16
N ASN A 465 16.49 33.57 61.68
CA ASN A 465 17.00 34.65 62.48
C ASN A 465 16.31 35.96 62.15
#